data_451003c3166009f66371e01bf7c1d193
#
_entry.id   451003c3166009f66371e01bf7c1d193
#
_cell.length_a   1.000
_cell.length_b   1.000
_cell.length_c   1.000
_cell.angle_alpha   90.00
_cell.angle_beta   90.00
_cell.angle_gamma   90.00
#
_symmetry.space_group_name_H-M   'P 1'
#
loop_
_entity.id
_entity.type
_entity.pdbx_description
1 polymer ?
#
loop_
_entity_poly.entity_id
_entity_poly.type
_entity_poly.pdbx_seq_one_letter_code
_entity_poly.pdbx_strand_id
1 'polypeptide(L)'
;LAENVLRSRWVLAVAGTHGKTTTASMLAHILEHAGMAPGYLIGGIAADLGQSAAMGESDFFVVEADEYDTAFFDKRSKFVHYRPRTLVLNNLEFDHADIFDDLEAIKRQFHHLVRTVPAGGQIVHNAADSALDDVLARGCWTPTTGFADAGADWQYEPLSADASRLRVRHEGHDVGELNWRLT
;
A
#
# COMPACT_ATOMS: atom_id res chain seq x y z
N LEU A 1 -2.85 -6.31 -17.89
CA LEU A 1 -2.00 -5.58 -16.97
C LEU A 1 -0.91 -6.51 -16.40
N ALA A 2 -1.26 -7.52 -15.62
CA ALA A 2 -0.29 -8.35 -14.88
C ALA A 2 0.81 -8.93 -15.79
N GLU A 3 0.47 -9.59 -16.89
CA GLU A 3 1.46 -10.23 -17.77
C GLU A 3 2.25 -9.26 -18.66
N ASN A 4 1.60 -8.20 -19.15
CA ASN A 4 2.20 -7.33 -20.17
C ASN A 4 2.88 -6.08 -19.59
N VAL A 5 2.57 -5.71 -18.34
CA VAL A 5 3.07 -4.49 -17.72
C VAL A 5 3.84 -4.79 -16.43
N LEU A 6 3.28 -5.62 -15.53
CA LEU A 6 3.83 -5.79 -14.19
C LEU A 6 4.90 -6.90 -14.07
N ARG A 7 4.88 -7.90 -14.98
CA ARG A 7 5.68 -9.12 -14.85
C ARG A 7 7.20 -8.89 -14.72
N SER A 8 7.72 -7.88 -15.39
CA SER A 8 9.16 -7.55 -15.38
C SER A 8 9.52 -6.40 -14.46
N ARG A 9 8.55 -5.85 -13.73
CA ARG A 9 8.74 -4.65 -12.93
C ARG A 9 8.80 -4.94 -11.43
N TRP A 10 9.38 -4.02 -10.69
CA TRP A 10 9.27 -3.96 -9.24
C TRP A 10 7.95 -3.31 -8.87
N VAL A 11 6.95 -4.14 -8.60
CA VAL A 11 5.61 -3.65 -8.26
C VAL A 11 5.57 -3.24 -6.80
N LEU A 12 5.14 -1.98 -6.57
CA LEU A 12 4.82 -1.43 -5.26
C LEU A 12 3.29 -1.31 -5.18
N ALA A 13 2.66 -2.18 -4.40
CA ALA A 13 1.20 -2.19 -4.25
C ALA A 13 0.77 -1.54 -2.94
N VAL A 14 -0.28 -0.74 -3.00
CA VAL A 14 -0.89 -0.11 -1.82
C VAL A 14 -2.29 -0.69 -1.64
N ALA A 15 -2.49 -1.43 -0.55
CA ALA A 15 -3.75 -2.05 -0.16
C ALA A 15 -4.26 -1.49 1.17
N GLY A 16 -5.55 -1.63 1.41
CA GLY A 16 -6.22 -1.17 2.63
C GLY A 16 -7.66 -0.82 2.34
N THR A 17 -8.51 -0.73 3.35
CA THR A 17 -9.89 -0.31 3.19
C THR A 17 -9.94 1.15 2.73
N HIS A 18 -9.14 2.02 3.37
CA HIS A 18 -9.15 3.46 3.12
C HIS A 18 -7.76 3.98 2.77
N GLY A 19 -7.71 5.12 2.05
CA GLY A 19 -6.49 5.85 1.75
C GLY A 19 -5.59 5.25 0.67
N LYS A 20 -5.98 4.19 -0.02
CA LYS A 20 -5.22 3.54 -1.11
C LYS A 20 -4.77 4.53 -2.17
N THR A 21 -5.72 5.28 -2.75
CA THR A 21 -5.48 6.27 -3.81
C THR A 21 -4.50 7.34 -3.37
N THR A 22 -4.71 7.91 -2.18
CA THR A 22 -3.86 8.96 -1.62
C THR A 22 -2.44 8.45 -1.40
N THR A 23 -2.28 7.30 -0.76
CA THR A 23 -0.95 6.71 -0.48
C THR A 23 -0.23 6.31 -1.76
N ALA A 24 -0.93 5.70 -2.73
CA ALA A 24 -0.35 5.35 -4.03
C ALA A 24 0.09 6.60 -4.81
N SER A 25 -0.71 7.67 -4.77
CA SER A 25 -0.37 8.95 -5.40
C SER A 25 0.86 9.59 -4.77
N MET A 26 0.93 9.62 -3.44
CA MET A 26 2.09 10.12 -2.71
C MET A 26 3.35 9.31 -3.05
N LEU A 27 3.24 7.98 -3.08
CA LEU A 27 4.37 7.10 -3.41
C LEU A 27 4.87 7.32 -4.83
N ALA A 28 3.97 7.41 -5.81
CA ALA A 28 4.33 7.71 -7.19
C ALA A 28 4.99 9.09 -7.31
N HIS A 29 4.44 10.12 -6.64
CA HIS A 29 5.00 11.47 -6.60
C HIS A 29 6.41 11.49 -5.98
N ILE A 30 6.62 10.80 -4.87
CA ILE A 30 7.95 10.70 -4.22
C ILE A 30 8.98 10.05 -5.15
N LEU A 31 8.62 8.97 -5.81
CA LEU A 31 9.52 8.30 -6.76
C LEU A 31 9.81 9.16 -7.99
N GLU A 32 8.82 9.89 -8.49
CA GLU A 32 9.00 10.84 -9.59
C GLU A 32 9.93 11.98 -9.19
N HIS A 33 9.71 12.57 -8.01
CA HIS A 33 10.55 13.64 -7.47
C HIS A 33 12.00 13.18 -7.22
N ALA A 34 12.17 11.91 -6.87
CA ALA A 34 13.50 11.29 -6.72
C ALA A 34 14.18 10.96 -8.07
N GLY A 35 13.57 11.30 -9.21
CA GLY A 35 14.10 11.03 -10.55
C GLY A 35 14.02 9.56 -10.96
N MET A 36 13.17 8.78 -10.31
CA MET A 36 13.04 7.33 -10.57
C MET A 36 12.04 7.00 -11.69
N ALA A 37 11.31 7.99 -12.22
CA ALA A 37 10.36 7.86 -13.34
C ALA A 37 9.49 6.59 -13.30
N PRO A 38 8.71 6.34 -12.21
CA PRO A 38 7.93 5.12 -12.04
C PRO A 38 6.77 5.05 -13.03
N GLY A 39 6.37 3.82 -13.40
CA GLY A 39 5.02 3.61 -13.91
C GLY A 39 4.00 3.60 -12.76
N TYR A 40 2.75 3.88 -13.06
CA TYR A 40 1.69 3.79 -12.04
C TYR A 40 0.31 3.53 -12.64
N LEU A 41 -0.57 2.94 -11.80
CA LEU A 41 -2.00 2.80 -12.04
C LEU A 41 -2.74 3.07 -10.73
N ILE A 42 -3.47 4.18 -10.67
CA ILE A 42 -4.11 4.71 -9.47
C ILE A 42 -5.59 4.99 -9.79
N GLY A 43 -6.49 4.75 -8.86
CA GLY A 43 -7.94 4.87 -9.05
C GLY A 43 -8.47 6.30 -9.18
N GLY A 44 -7.62 7.32 -9.02
CA GLY A 44 -7.97 8.73 -9.16
C GLY A 44 -6.89 9.51 -9.91
N ILE A 45 -7.16 10.78 -10.18
CA ILE A 45 -6.19 11.70 -10.77
C ILE A 45 -5.63 12.57 -9.65
N ALA A 46 -4.40 12.29 -9.22
CA ALA A 46 -3.69 13.19 -8.33
C ALA A 46 -3.30 14.46 -9.10
N ALA A 47 -3.52 15.63 -8.48
CA ALA A 47 -3.24 16.93 -9.11
C ALA A 47 -1.80 17.03 -9.63
N ASP A 48 -0.85 16.52 -8.87
CA ASP A 48 0.59 16.57 -9.19
C ASP A 48 1.01 15.59 -10.29
N LEU A 49 0.24 14.51 -10.52
CA LEU A 49 0.53 13.52 -11.56
C LEU A 49 -0.21 13.81 -12.87
N GLY A 50 -1.33 14.55 -12.81
CA GLY A 50 -2.11 14.98 -13.97
C GLY A 50 -2.88 13.87 -14.71
N GLN A 51 -2.62 12.60 -14.38
CA GLN A 51 -3.26 11.43 -15.00
C GLN A 51 -3.33 10.26 -14.00
N SER A 52 -4.23 9.31 -14.23
CA SER A 52 -4.43 8.13 -13.36
C SER A 52 -3.48 6.96 -13.68
N ALA A 53 -2.83 6.99 -14.83
CA ALA A 53 -1.93 5.92 -15.25
C ALA A 53 -0.80 6.44 -16.15
N ALA A 54 0.41 5.91 -15.94
CA ALA A 54 1.56 6.12 -16.80
C ALA A 54 2.41 4.85 -16.86
N MET A 55 3.12 4.66 -17.97
CA MET A 55 4.02 3.51 -18.11
C MET A 55 5.34 3.70 -17.37
N GLY A 56 5.78 4.94 -17.18
CA GLY A 56 7.09 5.23 -16.61
C GLY A 56 8.26 4.73 -17.47
N GLU A 57 9.47 5.09 -17.06
CA GLU A 57 10.70 4.70 -17.78
C GLU A 57 11.57 3.73 -16.96
N SER A 58 11.28 3.56 -15.66
CA SER A 58 12.03 2.66 -14.78
C SER A 58 11.36 1.31 -14.57
N ASP A 59 12.03 0.45 -13.81
CA ASP A 59 11.48 -0.85 -13.41
C ASP A 59 10.43 -0.73 -12.29
N PHE A 60 10.28 0.42 -11.65
CA PHE A 60 9.29 0.63 -10.60
C PHE A 60 7.90 0.86 -11.16
N PHE A 61 6.91 0.23 -10.53
CA PHE A 61 5.50 0.42 -10.88
C PHE A 61 4.63 0.46 -9.63
N VAL A 62 3.98 1.60 -9.40
CA VAL A 62 3.06 1.80 -8.28
C VAL A 62 1.65 1.41 -8.70
N VAL A 63 0.98 0.58 -7.90
CA VAL A 63 -0.40 0.16 -8.17
C VAL A 63 -1.26 0.30 -6.94
N GLU A 64 -2.44 0.88 -7.12
CA GLU A 64 -3.51 0.80 -6.13
C GLU A 64 -4.12 -0.60 -6.17
N ALA A 65 -4.13 -1.27 -5.02
CA ALA A 65 -4.48 -2.67 -4.90
C ALA A 65 -5.87 -2.81 -4.26
N ASP A 66 -6.89 -2.94 -5.11
CA ASP A 66 -8.27 -3.14 -4.70
C ASP A 66 -8.59 -4.60 -4.41
N GLU A 67 -9.43 -4.82 -3.39
CA GLU A 67 -9.96 -6.11 -2.95
C GLU A 67 -11.09 -6.65 -3.83
N TYR A 68 -11.61 -5.88 -4.78
CA TYR A 68 -12.71 -6.31 -5.66
C TYR A 68 -12.37 -7.51 -6.52
N ASP A 69 -13.40 -8.29 -6.88
CA ASP A 69 -13.30 -9.44 -7.80
C ASP A 69 -12.62 -9.07 -9.12
N THR A 70 -11.80 -9.99 -9.62
CA THR A 70 -11.08 -9.81 -10.89
C THR A 70 -12.03 -9.82 -12.08
N ALA A 71 -12.97 -10.79 -12.11
CA ALA A 71 -13.94 -10.96 -13.19
C ALA A 71 -15.11 -11.83 -12.73
N PHE A 72 -16.16 -11.91 -13.53
CA PHE A 72 -17.35 -12.75 -13.25
C PHE A 72 -17.01 -14.21 -12.95
N PHE A 73 -16.00 -14.76 -13.61
CA PHE A 73 -15.55 -16.14 -13.44
C PHE A 73 -14.29 -16.30 -12.56
N ASP A 74 -13.67 -15.22 -12.12
CA ASP A 74 -12.55 -15.22 -11.16
C ASP A 74 -12.92 -14.37 -9.95
N LYS A 75 -13.36 -15.02 -8.88
CA LYS A 75 -13.81 -14.42 -7.63
C LYS A 75 -12.67 -14.07 -6.68
N ARG A 76 -11.43 -14.25 -7.10
CA ARG A 76 -10.27 -13.76 -6.34
C ARG A 76 -10.16 -12.26 -6.51
N SER A 77 -9.78 -11.57 -5.43
CA SER A 77 -9.51 -10.14 -5.46
C SER A 77 -8.41 -9.81 -6.49
N LYS A 78 -8.58 -8.71 -7.22
CA LYS A 78 -7.67 -8.29 -8.30
C LYS A 78 -6.22 -8.22 -7.85
N PHE A 79 -5.99 -7.79 -6.64
CA PHE A 79 -4.64 -7.54 -6.11
C PHE A 79 -3.76 -8.80 -6.04
N VAL A 80 -4.32 -10.02 -5.94
CA VAL A 80 -3.50 -11.25 -5.93
C VAL A 80 -2.75 -11.47 -7.25
N HIS A 81 -3.22 -10.87 -8.33
CA HIS A 81 -2.59 -10.95 -9.64
C HIS A 81 -1.42 -9.97 -9.83
N TYR A 82 -1.29 -8.97 -8.96
CA TYR A 82 -0.24 -7.95 -9.06
C TYR A 82 1.14 -8.46 -8.63
N ARG A 83 1.17 -9.46 -7.71
CA ARG A 83 2.41 -10.08 -7.20
C ARG A 83 3.47 -9.04 -6.81
N PRO A 84 3.15 -8.15 -5.87
CA PRO A 84 4.04 -7.06 -5.53
C PRO A 84 5.34 -7.57 -4.90
N ARG A 85 6.42 -6.83 -5.11
CA ARG A 85 7.66 -6.98 -4.34
C ARG A 85 7.68 -6.09 -3.10
N THR A 86 7.00 -4.96 -3.16
CA THR A 86 6.74 -4.11 -2.00
C THR A 86 5.24 -3.97 -1.83
N LEU A 87 4.74 -4.28 -0.65
CA LEU A 87 3.32 -4.18 -0.31
C LEU A 87 3.15 -3.22 0.87
N VAL A 88 2.31 -2.21 0.71
CA VAL A 88 1.87 -1.33 1.80
C VAL A 88 0.47 -1.76 2.22
N LEU A 89 0.27 -1.98 3.51
CA LEU A 89 -1.00 -2.30 4.15
C LEU A 89 -1.40 -1.14 5.07
N ASN A 90 -2.32 -0.28 4.62
CA ASN A 90 -2.69 0.94 5.34
C ASN A 90 -3.59 0.67 6.56
N ASN A 91 -4.66 -0.07 6.35
CA ASN A 91 -5.70 -0.36 7.34
C ASN A 91 -6.61 -1.48 6.83
N LEU A 92 -7.34 -2.11 7.73
CA LEU A 92 -8.27 -3.17 7.40
C LEU A 92 -9.52 -3.10 8.28
N GLU A 93 -10.61 -2.63 7.69
CA GLU A 93 -11.91 -2.53 8.34
C GLU A 93 -12.97 -3.30 7.54
N PHE A 94 -14.12 -3.56 8.16
CA PHE A 94 -15.25 -4.14 7.45
C PHE A 94 -15.91 -3.09 6.57
N ASP A 95 -15.73 -3.25 5.27
CA ASP A 95 -16.36 -2.44 4.23
C ASP A 95 -16.80 -3.36 3.08
N HIS A 96 -17.51 -2.82 2.09
CA HIS A 96 -18.00 -3.57 0.94
C HIS A 96 -18.89 -4.77 1.30
N ALA A 97 -19.91 -4.53 2.13
CA ALA A 97 -20.88 -5.55 2.56
C ALA A 97 -21.70 -6.17 1.39
N ASP A 98 -21.59 -5.62 0.19
CA ASP A 98 -22.10 -6.17 -1.06
C ASP A 98 -21.25 -7.31 -1.64
N ILE A 99 -20.00 -7.45 -1.20
CA ILE A 99 -19.04 -8.43 -1.72
C ILE A 99 -18.56 -9.38 -0.62
N PHE A 100 -18.42 -8.89 0.62
CA PHE A 100 -17.90 -9.64 1.74
C PHE A 100 -18.93 -9.78 2.86
N ASP A 101 -19.13 -11.00 3.32
CA ASP A 101 -20.09 -11.31 4.39
C ASP A 101 -19.63 -10.76 5.75
N ASP A 102 -18.32 -10.72 5.98
CA ASP A 102 -17.72 -10.33 7.26
C ASP A 102 -16.25 -9.88 7.10
N LEU A 103 -15.68 -9.31 8.16
CA LEU A 103 -14.28 -8.91 8.23
C LEU A 103 -13.32 -10.10 8.00
N GLU A 104 -13.70 -11.29 8.41
CA GLU A 104 -12.91 -12.49 8.22
C GLU A 104 -12.76 -12.89 6.74
N ALA A 105 -13.80 -12.62 5.94
CA ALA A 105 -13.72 -12.78 4.49
C ALA A 105 -12.68 -11.84 3.87
N ILE A 106 -12.66 -10.58 4.30
CA ILE A 106 -11.68 -9.58 3.85
C ILE A 106 -10.27 -9.97 4.31
N LYS A 107 -10.08 -10.35 5.59
CA LYS A 107 -8.79 -10.82 6.11
C LYS A 107 -8.24 -12.00 5.30
N ARG A 108 -9.10 -12.94 4.85
CA ARG A 108 -8.67 -14.04 3.98
C ARG A 108 -8.12 -13.56 2.65
N GLN A 109 -8.75 -12.56 2.02
CA GLN A 109 -8.25 -11.98 0.76
C GLN A 109 -6.91 -11.27 0.97
N PHE A 110 -6.79 -10.47 2.01
CA PHE A 110 -5.52 -9.80 2.35
C PHE A 110 -4.41 -10.82 2.65
N HIS A 111 -4.72 -11.92 3.34
CA HIS A 111 -3.74 -12.99 3.53
C HIS A 111 -3.33 -13.65 2.20
N HIS A 112 -4.25 -13.81 1.24
CA HIS A 112 -3.89 -14.27 -0.11
C HIS A 112 -2.92 -13.28 -0.80
N LEU A 113 -3.13 -11.97 -0.65
CA LEU A 113 -2.21 -10.95 -1.18
C LEU A 113 -0.84 -11.03 -0.50
N VAL A 114 -0.77 -11.08 0.83
CA VAL A 114 0.48 -11.23 1.60
C VAL A 114 1.31 -12.41 1.08
N ARG A 115 0.69 -13.55 0.82
CA ARG A 115 1.36 -14.75 0.30
C ARG A 115 1.91 -14.60 -1.11
N THR A 116 1.51 -13.58 -1.87
CA THR A 116 2.05 -13.32 -3.21
C THR A 116 3.35 -12.53 -3.18
N VAL A 117 3.68 -11.91 -2.06
CA VAL A 117 4.92 -11.16 -1.88
C VAL A 117 6.08 -12.13 -1.69
N PRO A 118 7.15 -12.06 -2.49
CA PRO A 118 8.28 -13.01 -2.37
C PRO A 118 9.09 -12.74 -1.09
N ALA A 119 9.82 -13.75 -0.62
CA ALA A 119 10.69 -13.63 0.57
C ALA A 119 11.78 -12.54 0.44
N GLY A 120 12.20 -12.19 -0.78
CA GLY A 120 13.12 -11.07 -1.04
C GLY A 120 12.40 -9.73 -1.28
N GLY A 121 11.11 -9.66 -0.96
CA GLY A 121 10.30 -8.44 -0.99
C GLY A 121 10.25 -7.75 0.37
N GLN A 122 9.28 -6.83 0.52
CA GLN A 122 9.03 -6.08 1.75
C GLN A 122 7.54 -5.82 1.94
N ILE A 123 7.06 -5.95 3.17
CA ILE A 123 5.72 -5.54 3.57
C ILE A 123 5.83 -4.41 4.59
N VAL A 124 5.22 -3.26 4.28
CA VAL A 124 5.10 -2.12 5.19
C VAL A 124 3.66 -2.08 5.69
N HIS A 125 3.43 -2.15 7.00
CA HIS A 125 2.09 -2.29 7.55
C HIS A 125 1.84 -1.34 8.71
N ASN A 126 0.58 -0.96 8.86
CA ASN A 126 0.11 -0.22 10.03
C ASN A 126 0.09 -1.16 11.26
N ALA A 127 1.07 -1.01 12.14
CA ALA A 127 1.20 -1.84 13.33
C ALA A 127 0.19 -1.46 14.45
N ALA A 128 -0.58 -0.40 14.27
CA ALA A 128 -1.69 -0.07 15.17
C ALA A 128 -3.02 -0.75 14.77
N ASP A 129 -3.04 -1.48 13.66
CA ASP A 129 -4.23 -2.16 13.14
C ASP A 129 -4.20 -3.66 13.45
N SER A 130 -4.96 -4.07 14.47
CA SER A 130 -5.02 -5.46 14.92
C SER A 130 -5.57 -6.44 13.86
N ALA A 131 -6.38 -5.96 12.90
CA ALA A 131 -6.86 -6.82 11.82
C ALA A 131 -5.75 -7.16 10.82
N LEU A 132 -4.80 -6.24 10.61
CA LEU A 132 -3.59 -6.51 9.83
C LEU A 132 -2.63 -7.45 10.58
N ASP A 133 -2.50 -7.32 11.90
CA ASP A 133 -1.71 -8.26 12.72
C ASP A 133 -2.26 -9.69 12.58
N ASP A 134 -3.59 -9.86 12.65
CA ASP A 134 -4.25 -11.14 12.43
C ASP A 134 -3.95 -11.71 11.03
N VAL A 135 -3.94 -10.86 10.01
CA VAL A 135 -3.63 -11.28 8.63
C VAL A 135 -2.19 -11.79 8.52
N LEU A 136 -1.23 -11.05 9.09
CA LEU A 136 0.19 -11.43 9.06
C LEU A 136 0.47 -12.69 9.91
N ALA A 137 -0.20 -12.83 11.05
CA ALA A 137 -0.09 -14.01 11.93
C ALA A 137 -0.57 -15.31 11.27
N ARG A 138 -1.43 -15.26 10.25
CA ARG A 138 -1.86 -16.44 9.46
C ARG A 138 -0.74 -17.06 8.63
N GLY A 139 0.38 -16.36 8.47
CA GLY A 139 1.60 -16.79 7.77
C GLY A 139 2.11 -15.71 6.84
N CYS A 140 3.26 -15.16 7.20
CA CYS A 140 4.01 -14.19 6.40
C CYS A 140 5.47 -14.64 6.34
N TRP A 141 6.03 -14.77 5.16
CA TRP A 141 7.41 -15.22 4.92
C TRP A 141 8.30 -14.10 4.35
N THR A 142 7.72 -12.92 4.19
CA THR A 142 8.38 -11.72 3.70
C THR A 142 8.75 -10.84 4.88
N PRO A 143 9.91 -10.18 4.91
CA PRO A 143 10.24 -9.18 5.91
C PRO A 143 9.15 -8.12 6.03
N THR A 144 8.82 -7.75 7.28
CA THR A 144 7.82 -6.73 7.57
C THR A 144 8.48 -5.52 8.23
N THR A 145 7.91 -4.35 8.01
CA THR A 145 8.26 -3.08 8.68
C THR A 145 6.98 -2.42 9.14
N GLY A 146 6.88 -2.15 10.43
CA GLY A 146 5.70 -1.53 11.03
C GLY A 146 5.77 -0.01 11.06
N PHE A 147 4.61 0.64 10.98
CA PHE A 147 4.47 2.08 11.25
C PHE A 147 3.25 2.36 12.14
N ALA A 148 3.16 3.58 12.67
CA ALA A 148 2.04 4.14 13.45
C ALA A 148 1.92 3.70 14.91
N ASP A 149 2.39 2.54 15.33
CA ASP A 149 2.40 2.15 16.74
C ASP A 149 3.64 2.66 17.48
N ALA A 150 3.54 2.82 18.80
CA ALA A 150 4.63 3.30 19.64
C ALA A 150 5.87 2.36 19.66
N GLY A 151 5.67 1.07 19.37
CA GLY A 151 6.72 0.06 19.23
C GLY A 151 7.15 -0.22 17.80
N ALA A 152 6.57 0.45 16.81
CA ALA A 152 6.85 0.21 15.40
C ALA A 152 8.22 0.75 14.97
N ASP A 153 8.75 0.22 13.86
CA ASP A 153 10.03 0.66 13.27
C ASP A 153 9.98 2.13 12.87
N TRP A 154 8.84 2.55 12.29
CA TRP A 154 8.56 3.93 11.90
C TRP A 154 7.47 4.54 12.76
N GLN A 155 7.75 5.69 13.31
CA GLN A 155 6.85 6.44 14.17
C GLN A 155 6.67 7.85 13.64
N TYR A 156 5.55 8.47 13.98
CA TYR A 156 5.29 9.88 13.68
C TYR A 156 4.66 10.58 14.87
N GLU A 157 4.93 11.87 14.97
CA GLU A 157 4.36 12.78 15.96
C GLU A 157 3.74 13.96 15.23
N PRO A 158 2.40 14.18 15.32
CA PRO A 158 1.78 15.38 14.77
C PRO A 158 2.32 16.63 15.44
N LEU A 159 2.83 17.59 14.65
CA LEU A 159 3.30 18.89 15.11
C LEU A 159 2.26 20.00 14.90
N SER A 160 1.18 19.72 14.18
CA SER A 160 0.04 20.60 13.96
C SER A 160 -1.27 19.83 14.16
N ALA A 161 -2.35 20.54 14.54
CA ALA A 161 -3.64 19.92 14.83
C ALA A 161 -4.30 19.23 13.62
N ASP A 162 -3.97 19.69 12.42
CA ASP A 162 -4.46 19.16 11.15
C ASP A 162 -3.53 18.09 10.54
N ALA A 163 -2.49 17.69 11.29
CA ALA A 163 -1.44 16.75 10.84
C ALA A 163 -0.72 17.19 9.53
N SER A 164 -0.80 18.46 9.14
CA SER A 164 -0.05 18.98 7.99
C SER A 164 1.46 19.03 8.23
N ARG A 165 1.87 18.95 9.49
CA ARG A 165 3.27 18.85 9.90
C ARG A 165 3.46 17.64 10.81
N LEU A 166 4.41 16.79 10.47
CA LEU A 166 4.76 15.60 11.24
C LEU A 166 6.26 15.54 11.49
N ARG A 167 6.64 15.10 12.68
CA ARG A 167 8.00 14.61 12.95
C ARG A 167 8.02 13.10 12.72
N VAL A 168 9.02 12.63 11.99
CA VAL A 168 9.19 11.20 11.67
C VAL A 168 10.40 10.66 12.42
N ARG A 169 10.23 9.46 12.99
CA ARG A 169 11.28 8.70 13.66
C ARG A 169 11.39 7.31 13.04
N HIS A 170 12.62 6.82 12.97
CA HIS A 170 12.94 5.44 12.58
C HIS A 170 13.78 4.81 13.69
N GLU A 171 13.32 3.69 14.25
CA GLU A 171 13.98 3.00 15.37
C GLU A 171 14.32 3.96 16.55
N GLY A 172 13.40 4.87 16.84
CA GLY A 172 13.55 5.86 17.92
C GLY A 172 14.42 7.08 17.60
N HIS A 173 15.06 7.14 16.43
CA HIS A 173 15.88 8.27 15.99
C HIS A 173 15.08 9.23 15.12
N ASP A 174 15.22 10.54 15.36
CA ASP A 174 14.61 11.57 14.53
C ASP A 174 15.21 11.53 13.11
N VAL A 175 14.35 11.34 12.10
CA VAL A 175 14.71 11.32 10.68
C VAL A 175 14.48 12.69 10.05
N GLY A 176 13.46 13.43 10.52
CA GLY A 176 13.13 14.74 10.01
C GLY A 176 11.67 15.13 10.20
N GLU A 177 11.32 16.26 9.65
CA GLU A 177 9.94 16.77 9.65
C GLU A 177 9.38 16.78 8.23
N LEU A 178 8.15 16.33 8.11
CA LEU A 178 7.36 16.43 6.89
C LEU A 178 6.40 17.63 7.04
N ASN A 179 6.24 18.35 5.95
CA ASN A 179 5.29 19.45 5.86
C ASN A 179 4.57 19.34 4.52
N TRP A 180 3.26 19.12 4.56
CA TRP A 180 2.42 19.02 3.37
C TRP A 180 1.12 19.81 3.52
N ARG A 181 0.50 20.12 2.40
CA ARG A 181 -0.85 20.66 2.36
C ARG A 181 -1.79 19.52 1.95
N LEU A 182 -2.69 19.17 2.87
CA LEU A 182 -3.85 18.34 2.53
C LEU A 182 -4.91 19.28 1.95
N THR A 183 -5.14 19.24 0.66
CA THR A 183 -6.19 20.02 -0.02
C THR A 183 -7.35 19.09 -0.36
#